data_1bb0569fd4153d8120b6ce4871f09c0e
#
_entry.id   1bb0569fd4153d8120b6ce4871f09c0e
#
_cell.length_a   1.000
_cell.length_b   1.000
_cell.length_c   1.000
_cell.angle_alpha   90.00
_cell.angle_beta   90.00
_cell.angle_gamma   90.00
#
_symmetry.space_group_name_H-M   'P 1'
#
loop_
_entity.id
_entity.type
_entity.pdbx_description
1 polymer ?
#
loop_
_entity_poly.entity_id
_entity_poly.type
_entity_poly.pdbx_seq_one_letter_code
_entity_poly.pdbx_strand_id
1 'polypeptide(L)'
;NEGDYIATHWTPTDSNLEGAIKSGKYADGYGYDLRVLPRRNLMLTSSFTGWSNYMMDFGKMLSDPEAMKHFGNTVVQWNLHTKQPKKVFDVPGAPLEIRCAWGENHNYCFTSTALTSKIWLIYEDKAGEWQAKEVADVGEPSKIPLPVDISIQSDDKMLWVNTFMDGKTRAFDISDPFKPKQVFEQKIGAQVNMVSSSWDGKRLYYTSSLLANWDKKGADNEQFLKAYDWDGKQLKEQFSIDFTKEKLGRAHQMVLNAYSLYSANEPAPSENLISKVTLK
;
A
#
# COMPACT_ATOMS: atom_id res chain seq x y z
N ASN A 1 -4.49 -7.43 18.61
CA ASN A 1 -4.39 -7.07 17.22
C ASN A 1 -4.07 -5.58 17.14
N GLU A 2 -2.98 -5.17 16.48
CA GLU A 2 -2.52 -3.76 16.50
C GLU A 2 -3.56 -2.80 15.92
N GLY A 3 -4.30 -3.23 14.91
CA GLY A 3 -5.39 -2.44 14.34
C GLY A 3 -6.53 -2.19 15.33
N ASP A 4 -6.90 -3.21 16.08
CA ASP A 4 -7.96 -3.07 17.08
C ASP A 4 -7.51 -2.22 18.26
N TYR A 5 -6.23 -2.28 18.61
CA TYR A 5 -5.68 -1.43 19.67
C TYR A 5 -5.73 0.06 19.26
N ILE A 6 -5.36 0.39 18.05
CA ILE A 6 -5.49 1.76 17.53
C ILE A 6 -6.96 2.18 17.52
N ALA A 7 -7.86 1.30 17.10
CA ALA A 7 -9.29 1.57 17.09
C ALA A 7 -9.85 1.89 18.47
N THR A 8 -9.43 1.17 19.51
CA THR A 8 -9.91 1.40 20.88
C THR A 8 -9.49 2.74 21.48
N HIS A 9 -8.40 3.33 20.99
CA HIS A 9 -8.00 4.68 21.37
C HIS A 9 -8.85 5.80 20.73
N TRP A 10 -9.72 5.47 19.81
CA TRP A 10 -10.53 6.41 19.04
C TRP A 10 -11.99 6.45 19.51
N THR A 11 -12.25 6.10 20.74
CA THR A 11 -13.61 6.28 21.30
C THR A 11 -13.89 7.76 21.56
N PRO A 12 -15.13 8.23 21.33
CA PRO A 12 -15.50 9.62 21.56
C PRO A 12 -15.31 10.10 23.00
N THR A 13 -15.12 9.18 23.93
CA THR A 13 -14.92 9.46 25.36
C THR A 13 -13.46 9.64 25.76
N ASP A 14 -12.51 9.40 24.84
CA ASP A 14 -11.10 9.59 25.12
C ASP A 14 -10.72 11.08 24.98
N SER A 15 -10.33 11.70 26.09
CA SER A 15 -9.92 13.11 26.13
C SER A 15 -8.72 13.43 25.23
N ASN A 16 -7.93 12.40 24.87
CA ASN A 16 -6.78 12.55 23.97
C ASN A 16 -7.21 12.80 22.51
N LEU A 17 -8.47 12.60 22.19
CA LEU A 17 -9.07 12.86 20.88
C LEU A 17 -9.79 14.20 20.80
N GLU A 18 -9.64 15.06 21.78
CA GLU A 18 -10.40 16.31 21.87
C GLU A 18 -10.35 17.16 20.60
N GLY A 19 -9.19 17.20 19.93
CA GLY A 19 -9.02 17.91 18.68
C GLY A 19 -9.82 17.30 17.52
N ALA A 20 -9.83 15.97 17.40
CA ALA A 20 -10.60 15.24 16.39
C ALA A 20 -12.10 15.33 16.68
N ILE A 21 -12.50 15.23 17.93
CA ILE A 21 -13.88 15.37 18.39
C ILE A 21 -14.41 16.79 18.10
N LYS A 22 -13.64 17.82 18.39
CA LYS A 22 -14.00 19.22 18.10
C LYS A 22 -14.16 19.49 16.60
N SER A 23 -13.41 18.82 15.75
CA SER A 23 -13.56 18.93 14.29
C SER A 23 -14.77 18.19 13.75
N GLY A 24 -15.45 17.36 14.55
CA GLY A 24 -16.55 16.50 14.15
C GLY A 24 -16.11 15.32 13.28
N LYS A 25 -14.82 15.02 13.23
CA LYS A 25 -14.25 13.92 12.47
C LYS A 25 -13.74 12.82 13.39
N TYR A 26 -14.17 11.60 13.11
CA TYR A 26 -13.78 10.40 13.85
C TYR A 26 -13.04 9.45 12.91
N ALA A 27 -12.05 8.75 13.44
CA ALA A 27 -11.46 7.62 12.75
C ALA A 27 -12.43 6.43 12.78
N ASP A 28 -12.43 5.63 11.72
CA ASP A 28 -13.34 4.50 11.58
C ASP A 28 -13.01 3.31 12.49
N GLY A 29 -11.84 3.28 13.06
CA GLY A 29 -11.41 2.19 13.94
C GLY A 29 -10.94 0.93 13.20
N TYR A 30 -10.70 1.00 11.90
CA TYR A 30 -10.28 -0.14 11.05
C TYR A 30 -8.82 0.00 10.60
N GLY A 31 -7.92 0.23 11.58
CA GLY A 31 -6.50 0.48 11.31
C GLY A 31 -5.86 -0.61 10.44
N TYR A 32 -5.11 -0.18 9.41
CA TYR A 32 -4.47 -1.06 8.44
C TYR A 32 -2.96 -0.80 8.33
N ASP A 33 -2.54 0.27 7.68
CA ASP A 33 -1.12 0.58 7.50
C ASP A 33 -0.67 1.73 8.40
N LEU A 34 0.63 1.73 8.73
CA LEU A 34 1.26 2.72 9.57
C LEU A 34 2.59 3.12 8.97
N ARG A 35 2.77 4.44 8.74
CA ARG A 35 4.05 5.01 8.30
C ARG A 35 4.53 6.07 9.24
N VAL A 36 5.83 6.03 9.55
CA VAL A 36 6.48 6.99 10.41
C VAL A 36 7.42 7.89 9.61
N LEU A 37 7.38 9.17 9.91
CA LEU A 37 8.30 10.18 9.42
C LEU A 37 9.04 10.80 10.63
N PRO A 38 10.12 10.15 11.11
CA PRO A 38 10.76 10.53 12.36
C PRO A 38 11.26 11.98 12.37
N ARG A 39 11.82 12.46 11.25
CA ARG A 39 12.29 13.83 11.10
C ARG A 39 11.20 14.89 11.25
N ARG A 40 9.94 14.49 11.05
CA ARG A 40 8.74 15.34 11.14
C ARG A 40 7.97 15.15 12.45
N ASN A 41 8.42 14.26 13.31
CA ASN A 41 7.62 13.84 14.48
C ASN A 41 6.19 13.46 14.09
N LEU A 42 6.06 12.76 12.96
CA LEU A 42 4.79 12.43 12.32
C LEU A 42 4.63 10.91 12.17
N MET A 43 3.41 10.46 12.34
CA MET A 43 2.96 9.13 11.97
C MET A 43 1.61 9.26 11.25
N LEU A 44 1.42 8.46 10.21
CA LEU A 44 0.16 8.34 9.48
C LEU A 44 -0.36 6.91 9.57
N THR A 45 -1.65 6.77 9.79
CA THR A 45 -2.33 5.47 9.77
C THR A 45 -3.52 5.49 8.84
N SER A 46 -3.70 4.43 8.06
CA SER A 46 -4.87 4.25 7.19
C SER A 46 -5.90 3.34 7.85
N SER A 47 -7.12 3.38 7.30
CA SER A 47 -8.27 2.65 7.82
C SER A 47 -8.90 1.84 6.70
N PHE A 48 -8.81 0.51 6.73
CA PHE A 48 -9.26 -0.32 5.62
C PHE A 48 -10.61 -0.99 5.87
N THR A 49 -10.67 -2.01 6.73
CA THR A 49 -11.94 -2.72 6.99
C THR A 49 -11.97 -3.38 8.36
N GLY A 50 -13.18 -3.66 8.83
CA GLY A 50 -13.40 -4.37 10.10
C GLY A 50 -12.98 -5.83 10.03
N TRP A 51 -12.64 -6.41 11.18
CA TRP A 51 -12.15 -7.78 11.32
C TRP A 51 -13.09 -8.83 10.73
N SER A 52 -14.40 -8.64 10.86
CA SER A 52 -15.41 -9.53 10.30
C SER A 52 -15.26 -9.72 8.79
N ASN A 53 -14.90 -8.66 8.06
CA ASN A 53 -14.74 -8.71 6.62
C ASN A 53 -13.56 -9.58 6.19
N TYR A 54 -12.46 -9.58 6.97
CA TYR A 54 -11.31 -10.44 6.68
C TYR A 54 -11.64 -11.94 6.76
N MET A 55 -12.65 -12.32 7.53
CA MET A 55 -13.10 -13.72 7.69
C MET A 55 -14.10 -14.14 6.61
N MET A 56 -14.68 -13.22 5.86
CA MET A 56 -15.65 -13.51 4.81
C MET A 56 -14.97 -13.97 3.51
N ASP A 57 -15.72 -14.73 2.71
CA ASP A 57 -15.37 -14.93 1.30
C ASP A 57 -15.43 -13.58 0.56
N PHE A 58 -14.45 -13.32 -0.30
CA PHE A 58 -14.29 -12.01 -0.96
C PHE A 58 -15.51 -11.59 -1.78
N GLY A 59 -16.07 -12.51 -2.57
CA GLY A 59 -17.26 -12.21 -3.39
C GLY A 59 -18.50 -11.96 -2.55
N LYS A 60 -18.67 -12.71 -1.47
CA LYS A 60 -19.77 -12.50 -0.52
C LYS A 60 -19.63 -11.16 0.19
N MET A 61 -18.44 -10.82 0.65
CA MET A 61 -18.18 -9.55 1.30
C MET A 61 -18.52 -8.35 0.41
N LEU A 62 -18.09 -8.35 -0.86
CA LEU A 62 -18.39 -7.27 -1.80
C LEU A 62 -19.86 -7.13 -2.15
N SER A 63 -20.65 -8.20 -2.01
CA SER A 63 -22.10 -8.22 -2.27
C SER A 63 -22.97 -8.03 -1.03
N ASP A 64 -22.37 -7.98 0.17
CA ASP A 64 -23.07 -7.82 1.44
C ASP A 64 -23.13 -6.34 1.85
N PRO A 65 -24.34 -5.72 1.85
CA PRO A 65 -24.49 -4.32 2.27
C PRO A 65 -24.04 -4.04 3.71
N GLU A 66 -24.11 -5.01 4.61
CA GLU A 66 -23.61 -4.84 5.98
C GLU A 66 -22.09 -4.87 6.01
N ALA A 67 -21.44 -5.79 5.31
CA ALA A 67 -19.99 -5.81 5.18
C ALA A 67 -19.45 -4.50 4.60
N MET A 68 -20.14 -3.93 3.61
CA MET A 68 -19.75 -2.66 2.97
C MET A 68 -19.77 -1.47 3.92
N LYS A 69 -20.55 -1.51 5.00
CA LYS A 69 -20.56 -0.46 6.04
C LYS A 69 -19.33 -0.49 6.95
N HIS A 70 -18.59 -1.58 6.95
CA HIS A 70 -17.40 -1.80 7.77
C HIS A 70 -16.09 -1.53 7.02
N PHE A 71 -16.13 -0.77 5.94
CA PHE A 71 -14.94 -0.24 5.28
C PHE A 71 -14.58 1.14 5.80
N GLY A 72 -13.29 1.37 6.00
CA GLY A 72 -12.77 2.64 6.50
C GLY A 72 -12.75 3.74 5.43
N ASN A 73 -12.75 4.98 5.91
CA ASN A 73 -12.79 6.19 5.07
C ASN A 73 -11.85 7.26 5.60
N THR A 74 -10.86 6.89 6.41
CA THR A 74 -10.02 7.88 7.09
C THR A 74 -8.53 7.54 7.02
N VAL A 75 -7.72 8.59 7.01
CA VAL A 75 -6.30 8.56 7.35
C VAL A 75 -6.09 9.45 8.55
N VAL A 76 -5.29 9.01 9.51
CA VAL A 76 -5.04 9.74 10.74
C VAL A 76 -3.61 10.19 10.83
N GLN A 77 -3.43 11.45 11.18
CA GLN A 77 -2.14 12.02 11.53
C GLN A 77 -1.93 11.95 13.05
N TRP A 78 -0.76 11.49 13.46
CA TRP A 78 -0.33 11.37 14.84
C TRP A 78 0.95 12.13 15.11
N ASN A 79 1.12 12.57 16.34
CA ASN A 79 2.43 12.93 16.85
C ASN A 79 3.19 11.64 17.20
N LEU A 80 4.33 11.41 16.56
CA LEU A 80 5.10 10.17 16.73
C LEU A 80 5.67 10.03 18.15
N HIS A 81 6.11 11.10 18.79
CA HIS A 81 6.72 11.05 20.11
C HIS A 81 5.67 10.86 21.21
N THR A 82 4.60 11.63 21.16
CA THR A 82 3.55 11.59 22.21
C THR A 82 2.52 10.49 21.97
N LYS A 83 2.48 9.88 20.77
CA LYS A 83 1.47 8.89 20.36
C LYS A 83 0.04 9.45 20.37
N GLN A 84 -0.11 10.77 20.31
CA GLN A 84 -1.41 11.42 20.31
C GLN A 84 -1.87 11.70 18.88
N PRO A 85 -3.15 11.43 18.55
CA PRO A 85 -3.72 11.83 17.27
C PRO A 85 -3.79 13.35 17.17
N LYS A 86 -3.52 13.87 15.98
CA LYS A 86 -3.54 15.31 15.69
C LYS A 86 -4.68 15.70 14.76
N LYS A 87 -4.91 14.89 13.71
CA LYS A 87 -5.89 15.22 12.67
C LYS A 87 -6.42 13.96 12.02
N VAL A 88 -7.69 13.97 11.67
CA VAL A 88 -8.34 12.96 10.85
C VAL A 88 -8.62 13.54 9.47
N PHE A 89 -8.21 12.84 8.42
CA PHE A 89 -8.51 13.19 7.04
C PHE A 89 -9.60 12.27 6.51
N ASP A 90 -10.58 12.85 5.81
CA ASP A 90 -11.55 12.08 5.04
C ASP A 90 -10.86 11.56 3.76
N VAL A 91 -10.75 10.25 3.64
CA VAL A 91 -10.17 9.53 2.50
C VAL A 91 -11.10 8.36 2.17
N PRO A 92 -12.26 8.63 1.56
CA PRO A 92 -13.31 7.63 1.39
C PRO A 92 -12.93 6.54 0.41
N GLY A 93 -13.41 5.33 0.68
CA GLY A 93 -13.26 4.18 -0.20
C GLY A 93 -12.18 3.18 0.21
N ALA A 94 -11.96 3.00 1.51
CA ALA A 94 -11.06 2.01 2.07
C ALA A 94 -9.58 2.27 1.70
N PRO A 95 -8.94 3.29 2.30
CA PRO A 95 -7.51 3.53 2.11
C PRO A 95 -6.69 2.38 2.69
N LEU A 96 -5.75 1.90 1.86
CA LEU A 96 -4.85 0.79 2.20
C LEU A 96 -3.45 1.30 2.54
N GLU A 97 -2.49 0.90 1.75
CA GLU A 97 -1.09 1.21 1.96
C GLU A 97 -0.80 2.71 1.88
N ILE A 98 0.07 3.18 2.76
CA ILE A 98 0.63 4.54 2.71
C ILE A 98 2.09 4.43 2.32
N ARG A 99 2.55 5.26 1.39
CA ARG A 99 3.97 5.39 1.06
C ARG A 99 4.34 6.86 1.03
N CYS A 100 5.42 7.19 1.73
CA CYS A 100 5.90 8.55 1.84
C CYS A 100 7.12 8.76 0.95
N ALA A 101 7.28 9.97 0.47
CA ALA A 101 8.42 10.39 -0.33
C ALA A 101 9.74 10.19 0.43
N TRP A 102 10.79 9.90 -0.30
CA TRP A 102 12.14 9.62 0.21
C TRP A 102 12.97 10.89 0.42
N GLY A 103 12.73 11.91 -0.42
CA GLY A 103 13.47 13.18 -0.39
C GLY A 103 13.29 13.91 0.93
N GLU A 104 14.36 14.47 1.46
CA GLU A 104 14.38 15.15 2.76
C GLU A 104 13.38 16.30 2.85
N ASN A 105 13.17 17.01 1.75
CA ASN A 105 12.26 18.17 1.65
C ASN A 105 10.90 17.80 1.02
N HIS A 106 10.64 16.52 0.74
CA HIS A 106 9.41 16.06 0.16
C HIS A 106 8.42 15.66 1.27
N ASN A 107 7.56 16.61 1.67
CA ASN A 107 6.64 16.45 2.77
C ASN A 107 5.28 15.96 2.27
N TYR A 108 5.26 14.77 1.67
CA TYR A 108 4.04 14.14 1.21
C TYR A 108 4.11 12.62 1.26
N CYS A 109 2.94 12.03 1.29
CA CYS A 109 2.70 10.59 1.17
C CYS A 109 1.54 10.36 0.21
N PHE A 110 1.50 9.19 -0.40
CA PHE A 110 0.35 8.72 -1.15
C PHE A 110 -0.34 7.57 -0.42
N THR A 111 -1.63 7.42 -0.64
CA THR A 111 -2.40 6.21 -0.37
C THR A 111 -3.36 5.97 -1.53
N SER A 112 -3.75 4.71 -1.72
CA SER A 112 -4.80 4.35 -2.67
C SER A 112 -6.04 3.87 -1.94
N THR A 113 -7.22 4.11 -2.54
CA THR A 113 -8.50 3.66 -2.00
C THR A 113 -9.04 2.51 -2.81
N ALA A 114 -9.20 1.35 -2.17
CA ALA A 114 -9.54 0.08 -2.84
C ALA A 114 -10.89 0.13 -3.56
N LEU A 115 -11.92 0.66 -2.91
CA LEU A 115 -13.30 0.62 -3.42
C LEU A 115 -13.61 1.74 -4.40
N THR A 116 -12.95 2.89 -4.29
CA THR A 116 -13.15 4.03 -5.18
C THR A 116 -12.11 4.16 -6.27
N SER A 117 -11.05 3.34 -6.21
CA SER A 117 -9.97 3.30 -7.21
C SER A 117 -9.32 4.66 -7.45
N LYS A 118 -8.94 5.32 -6.36
CA LYS A 118 -8.32 6.65 -6.38
C LYS A 118 -6.94 6.64 -5.76
N ILE A 119 -6.12 7.62 -6.16
CA ILE A 119 -4.88 7.99 -5.47
C ILE A 119 -5.13 9.26 -4.68
N TRP A 120 -4.77 9.24 -3.42
CA TRP A 120 -4.83 10.38 -2.51
C TRP A 120 -3.43 10.82 -2.12
N LEU A 121 -3.22 12.14 -2.11
CA LEU A 121 -2.02 12.80 -1.63
C LEU A 121 -2.27 13.34 -0.22
N ILE A 122 -1.43 12.95 0.72
CA ILE A 122 -1.39 13.48 2.08
C ILE A 122 -0.13 14.33 2.16
N TYR A 123 -0.25 15.63 2.35
CA TYR A 123 0.87 16.55 2.18
C TYR A 123 0.86 17.71 3.19
N GLU A 124 2.02 18.27 3.42
CA GLU A 124 2.20 19.50 4.19
C GLU A 124 2.05 20.71 3.26
N ASP A 125 1.14 21.60 3.57
CA ASP A 125 0.93 22.83 2.80
C ASP A 125 1.95 23.94 3.19
N LYS A 126 1.86 25.08 2.52
CA LYS A 126 2.78 26.21 2.77
C LYS A 126 2.68 26.81 4.17
N ALA A 127 1.60 26.55 4.88
CA ALA A 127 1.40 26.99 6.26
C ALA A 127 1.96 25.97 7.28
N GLY A 128 2.49 24.83 6.81
CA GLY A 128 2.98 23.74 7.65
C GLY A 128 1.86 22.82 8.13
N GLU A 129 0.66 22.95 7.58
CA GLU A 129 -0.48 22.13 7.93
C GLU A 129 -0.66 20.94 6.97
N TRP A 130 -0.91 19.78 7.53
CA TRP A 130 -1.13 18.57 6.74
C TRP A 130 -2.56 18.52 6.20
N GLN A 131 -2.66 18.18 4.92
CA GLN A 131 -3.90 18.12 4.15
C GLN A 131 -4.01 16.79 3.43
N ALA A 132 -5.22 16.43 2.99
CA ALA A 132 -5.49 15.30 2.10
C ALA A 132 -6.22 15.77 0.85
N LYS A 133 -5.84 15.22 -0.31
CA LYS A 133 -6.44 15.57 -1.59
C LYS A 133 -6.47 14.36 -2.52
N GLU A 134 -7.61 14.10 -3.15
CA GLU A 134 -7.70 13.19 -4.30
C GLU A 134 -6.94 13.79 -5.49
N VAL A 135 -6.06 12.99 -6.14
CA VAL A 135 -5.17 13.50 -7.18
C VAL A 135 -5.23 12.72 -8.50
N ALA A 136 -5.64 11.45 -8.48
CA ALA A 136 -5.78 10.67 -9.71
C ALA A 136 -6.73 9.49 -9.57
N ASP A 137 -7.24 9.01 -10.71
CA ASP A 137 -7.92 7.73 -10.86
C ASP A 137 -6.92 6.60 -11.10
N VAL A 138 -7.27 5.39 -10.68
CA VAL A 138 -6.51 4.16 -10.97
C VAL A 138 -7.33 3.28 -11.90
N GLY A 139 -6.92 3.21 -13.16
CA GLY A 139 -7.64 2.49 -14.20
C GLY A 139 -9.02 3.09 -14.47
N GLU A 140 -10.03 2.24 -14.62
CA GLU A 140 -11.43 2.66 -14.76
C GLU A 140 -12.17 2.45 -13.42
N PRO A 141 -12.43 3.50 -12.62
CA PRO A 141 -13.04 3.36 -11.29
C PRO A 141 -14.38 2.63 -11.28
N SER A 142 -15.18 2.78 -12.33
CA SER A 142 -16.46 2.07 -12.48
C SER A 142 -16.34 0.55 -12.55
N LYS A 143 -15.16 0.02 -12.90
CA LYS A 143 -14.85 -1.42 -12.92
C LYS A 143 -14.22 -1.91 -11.63
N ILE A 144 -13.99 -1.03 -10.68
CA ILE A 144 -13.37 -1.30 -9.38
C ILE A 144 -12.13 -2.20 -9.52
N PRO A 145 -11.04 -1.73 -10.16
CA PRO A 145 -9.82 -2.52 -10.32
C PRO A 145 -9.17 -2.89 -8.99
N LEU A 146 -9.55 -2.26 -7.91
CA LEU A 146 -9.17 -2.51 -6.52
C LEU A 146 -7.66 -2.30 -6.30
N PRO A 147 -7.19 -1.05 -6.23
CA PRO A 147 -5.81 -0.76 -5.83
C PRO A 147 -5.53 -1.32 -4.44
N VAL A 148 -4.43 -2.05 -4.29
CA VAL A 148 -4.08 -2.74 -3.03
C VAL A 148 -2.74 -2.33 -2.47
N ASP A 149 -1.70 -2.22 -3.29
CA ASP A 149 -0.38 -1.76 -2.84
C ASP A 149 0.21 -0.72 -3.77
N ILE A 150 1.03 0.14 -3.19
CA ILE A 150 1.73 1.20 -3.88
C ILE A 150 3.20 1.25 -3.48
N SER A 151 4.07 1.69 -4.39
CA SER A 151 5.50 1.88 -4.11
C SER A 151 6.01 3.14 -4.80
N ILE A 152 6.70 4.01 -4.04
CA ILE A 152 7.37 5.19 -4.58
C ILE A 152 8.81 4.83 -4.86
N GLN A 153 9.32 5.13 -6.06
CA GLN A 153 10.74 5.00 -6.36
C GLN A 153 11.57 5.96 -5.51
N SER A 154 12.83 5.60 -5.28
CA SER A 154 13.73 6.35 -4.39
C SER A 154 14.03 7.79 -4.83
N ASP A 155 13.81 8.10 -6.11
CA ASP A 155 13.97 9.44 -6.69
C ASP A 155 12.70 10.30 -6.63
N ASP A 156 11.61 9.76 -6.04
CA ASP A 156 10.30 10.39 -5.91
C ASP A 156 9.65 10.82 -7.23
N LYS A 157 9.99 10.16 -8.34
CA LYS A 157 9.41 10.51 -9.65
C LYS A 157 8.37 9.53 -10.15
N MET A 158 8.35 8.33 -9.60
CA MET A 158 7.43 7.28 -10.05
C MET A 158 6.70 6.66 -8.87
N LEU A 159 5.38 6.53 -9.01
CA LEU A 159 4.50 5.78 -8.11
C LEU A 159 3.99 4.55 -8.86
N TRP A 160 4.29 3.37 -8.33
CA TRP A 160 3.74 2.10 -8.78
C TRP A 160 2.49 1.77 -7.98
N VAL A 161 1.45 1.32 -8.68
CA VAL A 161 0.16 0.96 -8.09
C VAL A 161 -0.28 -0.39 -8.64
N ASN A 162 -0.49 -1.36 -7.76
CA ASN A 162 -1.04 -2.66 -8.12
C ASN A 162 -2.54 -2.70 -7.91
N THR A 163 -3.24 -3.37 -8.82
CA THR A 163 -4.68 -3.57 -8.74
C THR A 163 -5.03 -5.05 -8.76
N PHE A 164 -5.76 -5.48 -7.72
CA PHE A 164 -6.01 -6.89 -7.43
C PHE A 164 -6.99 -7.55 -8.38
N MET A 165 -8.06 -6.85 -8.77
CA MET A 165 -9.14 -7.45 -9.56
C MET A 165 -8.76 -7.69 -11.02
N ASP A 166 -8.01 -6.79 -11.63
CA ASP A 166 -7.57 -6.92 -13.01
C ASP A 166 -6.14 -7.48 -13.15
N GLY A 167 -5.43 -7.65 -12.02
CA GLY A 167 -4.09 -8.23 -11.96
C GLY A 167 -3.01 -7.41 -12.64
N LYS A 168 -3.17 -6.08 -12.65
CA LYS A 168 -2.27 -5.15 -13.33
C LYS A 168 -1.42 -4.34 -12.35
N THR A 169 -0.25 -3.94 -12.84
CA THR A 169 0.53 -2.84 -12.27
C THR A 169 0.41 -1.61 -13.16
N ARG A 170 0.40 -0.43 -12.54
CA ARG A 170 0.39 0.87 -13.22
C ARG A 170 1.48 1.76 -12.66
N ALA A 171 2.13 2.53 -13.53
CA ALA A 171 3.09 3.53 -13.12
C ALA A 171 2.54 4.93 -13.39
N PHE A 172 2.72 5.80 -12.40
CA PHE A 172 2.36 7.20 -12.49
C PHE A 172 3.61 8.06 -12.34
N ASP A 173 3.81 9.00 -13.26
CA ASP A 173 4.76 10.09 -13.08
C ASP A 173 4.22 11.02 -11.99
N ILE A 174 4.99 11.16 -10.91
CA ILE A 174 4.68 11.98 -9.75
C ILE A 174 5.68 13.13 -9.57
N SER A 175 6.37 13.54 -10.63
CA SER A 175 7.25 14.72 -10.61
C SER A 175 6.51 15.99 -10.15
N ASP A 176 5.21 16.09 -10.41
CA ASP A 176 4.25 16.95 -9.72
C ASP A 176 3.30 16.05 -8.88
N PRO A 177 3.50 15.95 -7.56
CA PRO A 177 2.67 15.06 -6.74
C PRO A 177 1.19 15.44 -6.69
N PHE A 178 0.85 16.67 -7.08
CA PHE A 178 -0.53 17.15 -7.14
C PHE A 178 -1.25 16.76 -8.44
N LYS A 179 -0.51 16.27 -9.42
CA LYS A 179 -1.02 15.90 -10.75
C LYS A 179 -0.36 14.60 -11.27
N PRO A 180 -0.49 13.48 -10.54
CA PRO A 180 0.04 12.21 -11.00
C PRO A 180 -0.51 11.87 -12.39
N LYS A 181 0.37 11.42 -13.29
CA LYS A 181 0.00 11.06 -14.64
C LYS A 181 0.34 9.61 -14.91
N GLN A 182 -0.66 8.78 -15.22
CA GLN A 182 -0.40 7.39 -15.62
C GLN A 182 0.42 7.37 -16.92
N VAL A 183 1.57 6.70 -16.87
CA VAL A 183 2.52 6.58 -17.99
C VAL A 183 2.71 5.15 -18.46
N PHE A 184 2.29 4.17 -17.66
CA PHE A 184 2.46 2.76 -17.99
C PHE A 184 1.36 1.89 -17.36
N GLU A 185 1.07 0.75 -17.98
CA GLU A 185 0.19 -0.30 -17.48
C GLU A 185 0.61 -1.65 -18.05
N GLN A 186 0.65 -2.69 -17.23
CA GLN A 186 0.88 -4.07 -17.65
C GLN A 186 0.18 -5.08 -16.75
N LYS A 187 -0.35 -6.16 -17.32
CA LYS A 187 -0.84 -7.30 -16.55
C LYS A 187 0.33 -8.12 -16.02
N ILE A 188 0.31 -8.43 -14.72
CA ILE A 188 1.35 -9.21 -14.02
C ILE A 188 0.89 -10.64 -13.74
N GLY A 189 -0.35 -10.83 -13.34
CA GLY A 189 -0.91 -12.13 -13.01
C GLY A 189 -2.42 -12.07 -12.81
N ALA A 190 -3.02 -13.18 -12.35
CA ALA A 190 -4.46 -13.26 -12.13
C ALA A 190 -4.92 -12.30 -11.01
N GLN A 191 -4.13 -12.21 -9.94
CA GLN A 191 -4.29 -11.28 -8.84
C GLN A 191 -2.88 -10.83 -8.43
N VAL A 192 -2.54 -9.56 -8.61
CA VAL A 192 -1.28 -8.99 -8.12
C VAL A 192 -1.56 -8.21 -6.85
N ASN A 193 -0.72 -8.38 -5.84
CA ASN A 193 -0.85 -7.69 -4.57
C ASN A 193 0.29 -6.71 -4.34
N MET A 194 1.40 -7.15 -3.72
CA MET A 194 2.45 -6.22 -3.31
C MET A 194 3.42 -5.90 -4.45
N VAL A 195 3.95 -4.69 -4.42
CA VAL A 195 5.02 -4.23 -5.30
C VAL A 195 6.18 -3.67 -4.49
N SER A 196 7.39 -4.09 -4.84
CA SER A 196 8.62 -3.55 -4.26
C SER A 196 9.58 -3.14 -5.37
N SER A 197 10.08 -1.92 -5.32
CA SER A 197 11.11 -1.44 -6.25
C SER A 197 12.50 -1.56 -5.62
N SER A 198 13.52 -1.87 -6.44
CA SER A 198 14.91 -1.72 -6.03
C SER A 198 15.24 -0.25 -5.83
N TRP A 199 16.27 0.01 -5.02
CA TRP A 199 16.67 1.39 -4.70
C TRP A 199 17.07 2.20 -5.92
N ASP A 200 17.67 1.56 -6.93
CA ASP A 200 18.03 2.20 -8.20
C ASP A 200 16.85 2.38 -9.17
N GLY A 201 15.64 1.94 -8.77
CA GLY A 201 14.42 2.02 -9.58
C GLY A 201 14.38 1.12 -10.81
N LYS A 202 15.40 0.25 -11.01
CA LYS A 202 15.53 -0.57 -12.23
C LYS A 202 14.88 -1.93 -12.14
N ARG A 203 14.50 -2.38 -10.94
CA ARG A 203 13.87 -3.68 -10.73
C ARG A 203 12.60 -3.55 -9.92
N LEU A 204 11.61 -4.34 -10.33
CA LEU A 204 10.32 -4.43 -9.65
C LEU A 204 10.02 -5.88 -9.33
N TYR A 205 9.49 -6.08 -8.14
CA TYR A 205 9.10 -7.40 -7.64
C TYR A 205 7.63 -7.37 -7.28
N TYR A 206 6.92 -8.41 -7.69
CA TYR A 206 5.49 -8.55 -7.51
C TYR A 206 5.14 -9.86 -6.84
N THR A 207 4.21 -9.81 -5.92
CA THR A 207 3.61 -10.99 -5.29
C THR A 207 2.11 -11.02 -5.51
N SER A 208 1.48 -12.17 -5.31
CA SER A 208 0.08 -12.40 -5.66
C SER A 208 -0.88 -12.39 -4.48
N SER A 209 -0.46 -12.86 -3.30
CA SER A 209 -1.42 -13.10 -2.23
C SER A 209 -1.79 -11.84 -1.45
N LEU A 210 -3.10 -11.54 -1.39
CA LEU A 210 -3.63 -10.53 -0.48
C LEU A 210 -4.02 -11.18 0.85
N LEU A 211 -4.99 -12.09 0.82
CA LEU A 211 -5.39 -12.92 1.97
C LEU A 211 -5.82 -14.30 1.47
N ALA A 212 -5.54 -15.34 2.26
CA ALA A 212 -5.88 -16.70 1.88
C ALA A 212 -7.38 -16.91 1.59
N ASN A 213 -8.27 -16.15 2.26
CA ASN A 213 -9.72 -16.20 2.03
C ASN A 213 -10.15 -15.49 0.73
N TRP A 214 -9.36 -14.49 0.30
CA TRP A 214 -9.71 -13.58 -0.80
C TRP A 214 -9.00 -13.95 -2.09
N ASP A 215 -7.90 -14.69 -1.99
CA ASP A 215 -7.18 -15.18 -3.16
C ASP A 215 -8.03 -16.18 -3.94
N LYS A 216 -7.88 -16.17 -5.26
CA LYS A 216 -8.52 -17.16 -6.14
C LYS A 216 -8.15 -18.59 -5.73
N LYS A 217 -9.06 -19.50 -5.99
CA LYS A 217 -8.95 -20.95 -5.66
C LYS A 217 -9.04 -21.79 -6.92
N GLY A 218 -8.62 -23.05 -6.80
CA GLY A 218 -8.68 -24.01 -7.91
C GLY A 218 -7.66 -23.71 -9.00
N ALA A 219 -8.05 -23.91 -10.26
CA ALA A 219 -7.18 -23.71 -11.43
C ALA A 219 -6.69 -22.26 -11.61
N ASP A 220 -7.44 -21.30 -11.08
CA ASP A 220 -7.10 -19.87 -11.15
C ASP A 220 -6.20 -19.40 -9.98
N ASN A 221 -5.79 -20.33 -9.10
CA ASN A 221 -4.94 -20.02 -7.96
C ASN A 221 -3.49 -19.83 -8.39
N GLU A 222 -3.21 -18.71 -8.97
CA GLU A 222 -1.85 -18.30 -9.36
C GLU A 222 -1.18 -17.63 -8.17
N GLN A 223 -0.23 -18.34 -7.52
CA GLN A 223 0.59 -17.80 -6.44
C GLN A 223 2.03 -17.63 -6.92
N PHE A 224 2.55 -16.42 -6.90
CA PHE A 224 3.84 -16.12 -7.50
C PHE A 224 4.65 -15.06 -6.73
N LEU A 225 5.97 -15.13 -6.96
CA LEU A 225 6.89 -14.01 -6.88
C LEU A 225 7.48 -13.81 -8.27
N LYS A 226 7.29 -12.65 -8.87
CA LYS A 226 7.83 -12.29 -10.19
C LYS A 226 8.76 -11.09 -10.08
N ALA A 227 9.87 -11.13 -10.80
CA ALA A 227 10.81 -10.03 -10.88
C ALA A 227 10.93 -9.52 -12.31
N TYR A 228 10.98 -8.21 -12.46
CA TYR A 228 11.05 -7.52 -13.74
C TYR A 228 12.16 -6.47 -13.72
N ASP A 229 12.86 -6.32 -14.83
CA ASP A 229 13.67 -5.14 -15.10
C ASP A 229 12.76 -4.04 -15.68
N TRP A 230 13.01 -2.81 -15.26
CA TRP A 230 12.36 -1.59 -15.75
C TRP A 230 13.37 -0.71 -16.48
N ASP A 231 13.13 -0.41 -17.74
CA ASP A 231 14.00 0.43 -18.59
C ASP A 231 13.51 1.88 -18.76
N GLY A 232 12.47 2.25 -18.01
CA GLY A 232 11.81 3.56 -18.11
C GLY A 232 10.60 3.57 -19.05
N LYS A 233 10.32 2.47 -19.76
CA LYS A 233 9.22 2.37 -20.73
C LYS A 233 8.46 1.04 -20.65
N GLN A 234 9.15 -0.05 -20.35
CA GLN A 234 8.56 -1.39 -20.32
C GLN A 234 9.17 -2.25 -19.22
N LEU A 235 8.36 -3.21 -18.75
CA LEU A 235 8.78 -4.25 -17.82
C LEU A 235 9.17 -5.50 -18.60
N LYS A 236 10.37 -6.02 -18.33
CA LYS A 236 10.86 -7.28 -18.87
C LYS A 236 11.01 -8.28 -17.74
N GLU A 237 10.23 -9.37 -17.78
CA GLU A 237 10.34 -10.44 -16.78
C GLU A 237 11.72 -11.07 -16.79
N GLN A 238 12.31 -11.19 -15.60
CA GLN A 238 13.62 -11.79 -15.37
C GLN A 238 13.49 -13.19 -14.79
N PHE A 239 12.62 -13.34 -13.80
CA PHE A 239 12.29 -14.66 -13.26
C PHE A 239 10.88 -14.65 -12.63
N SER A 240 10.34 -15.86 -12.49
CA SER A 240 9.10 -16.12 -11.79
C SER A 240 9.24 -17.37 -10.95
N ILE A 241 8.75 -17.33 -9.73
CA ILE A 241 8.59 -18.49 -8.87
C ILE A 241 7.09 -18.76 -8.74
N ASP A 242 6.66 -19.93 -9.19
CA ASP A 242 5.30 -20.41 -9.02
C ASP A 242 5.16 -21.12 -7.67
N PHE A 243 4.64 -20.40 -6.68
CA PHE A 243 4.48 -20.91 -5.33
C PHE A 243 3.47 -22.04 -5.23
N THR A 244 2.49 -22.10 -6.13
CA THR A 244 1.52 -23.19 -6.18
C THR A 244 2.20 -24.49 -6.65
N LYS A 245 2.94 -24.42 -7.75
CA LYS A 245 3.66 -25.55 -8.33
C LYS A 245 4.75 -26.06 -7.38
N GLU A 246 5.52 -25.15 -6.81
CA GLU A 246 6.63 -25.49 -5.89
C GLU A 246 6.13 -25.83 -4.47
N LYS A 247 4.83 -25.76 -4.20
CA LYS A 247 4.19 -26.04 -2.89
C LYS A 247 4.74 -25.19 -1.75
N LEU A 248 5.07 -23.93 -2.04
CA LEU A 248 5.66 -22.99 -1.08
C LEU A 248 4.60 -22.17 -0.31
N GLY A 249 3.32 -22.41 -0.58
CA GLY A 249 2.22 -21.66 0.04
C GLY A 249 1.88 -20.39 -0.74
N ARG A 250 1.87 -19.24 -0.06
CA ARG A 250 1.42 -17.95 -0.63
C ARG A 250 2.47 -16.87 -0.44
N ALA A 251 2.83 -16.20 -1.52
CA ALA A 251 3.75 -15.06 -1.48
C ALA A 251 2.95 -13.78 -1.20
N HIS A 252 3.12 -13.18 -0.01
CA HIS A 252 2.44 -11.93 0.34
C HIS A 252 3.30 -10.70 0.06
N GLN A 253 4.51 -10.64 0.59
CA GLN A 253 5.39 -9.49 0.41
C GLN A 253 6.83 -9.90 0.20
N MET A 254 7.56 -9.12 -0.60
CA MET A 254 9.01 -9.20 -0.75
C MET A 254 9.63 -7.89 -0.27
N VAL A 255 10.64 -7.98 0.58
CA VAL A 255 11.39 -6.83 1.08
C VAL A 255 12.85 -6.98 0.72
N LEU A 256 13.43 -5.95 0.12
CA LEU A 256 14.87 -5.88 -0.18
C LEU A 256 15.65 -5.57 1.09
N ASN A 257 16.66 -6.37 1.38
CA ASN A 257 17.56 -6.11 2.50
C ASN A 257 18.46 -4.91 2.18
N ALA A 258 18.62 -4.00 3.13
CA ALA A 258 19.49 -2.83 3.01
C ALA A 258 20.95 -3.17 2.68
N TYR A 259 21.43 -4.35 3.07
CA TYR A 259 22.78 -4.83 2.72
C TYR A 259 22.96 -5.06 1.21
N SER A 260 21.91 -5.34 0.46
CA SER A 260 21.99 -5.44 -1.00
C SER A 260 22.20 -4.07 -1.68
N LEU A 261 21.99 -2.98 -0.96
CA LEU A 261 22.18 -1.62 -1.47
C LEU A 261 23.66 -1.19 -1.48
N TYR A 262 24.49 -1.81 -0.65
CA TYR A 262 25.93 -1.52 -0.57
C TYR A 262 26.80 -2.45 -1.45
N SER A 263 26.23 -3.53 -1.96
CA SER A 263 26.96 -4.53 -2.76
C SER A 263 26.97 -4.23 -4.27
N ALA A 264 26.46 -3.09 -4.71
CA ALA A 264 26.50 -2.71 -6.13
C ALA A 264 27.93 -2.61 -6.72
N ASN A 265 28.95 -2.57 -5.86
CA ASN A 265 30.37 -2.56 -6.24
C ASN A 265 31.14 -3.83 -5.83
N GLU A 266 30.52 -4.82 -5.24
CA GLU A 266 31.15 -6.12 -4.98
C GLU A 266 30.68 -7.17 -5.98
N PRO A 267 31.56 -8.09 -6.42
CA PRO A 267 31.17 -9.16 -7.32
C PRO A 267 30.06 -10.00 -6.66
N ALA A 268 29.06 -10.38 -7.46
CA ALA A 268 27.92 -11.17 -7.01
C ALA A 268 28.40 -12.33 -6.12
N PRO A 269 27.83 -12.51 -4.91
CA PRO A 269 28.18 -13.64 -4.08
C PRO A 269 27.87 -14.91 -4.87
N SER A 270 28.84 -15.81 -4.92
CA SER A 270 28.70 -17.14 -5.51
C SER A 270 27.44 -17.85 -5.03
N GLU A 271 26.86 -18.68 -5.86
CA GLU A 271 25.57 -19.39 -5.81
C GLU A 271 25.09 -20.00 -4.46
N ASN A 272 25.78 -19.79 -3.37
CA ASN A 272 25.49 -20.41 -2.07
C ASN A 272 24.57 -19.59 -1.14
N LEU A 273 23.97 -18.47 -1.58
CA LEU A 273 23.12 -17.62 -0.74
C LEU A 273 21.62 -17.95 -0.81
N ILE A 274 21.21 -18.84 -1.71
CA ILE A 274 19.81 -19.30 -1.79
C ILE A 274 19.41 -20.22 -0.61
N SER A 275 20.38 -20.76 0.12
CA SER A 275 20.14 -21.73 1.19
C SER A 275 19.80 -21.13 2.57
N LYS A 276 19.65 -19.81 2.72
CA LYS A 276 19.34 -19.14 4.00
C LYS A 276 18.12 -18.24 3.99
N VAL A 277 17.07 -18.62 3.28
CA VAL A 277 15.75 -18.05 3.54
C VAL A 277 15.16 -18.82 4.72
N THR A 278 15.39 -18.32 5.91
CA THR A 278 14.70 -18.83 7.10
C THR A 278 13.32 -18.21 7.13
N LEU A 279 12.31 -19.00 6.77
CA LEU A 279 10.92 -18.66 7.01
C LEU A 279 10.70 -18.66 8.54
N LYS A 280 10.42 -17.51 9.11
CA LYS A 280 9.85 -17.36 10.44
C LYS A 280 8.37 -17.05 10.33
#